data_0a92d75c37b91d66732895db7c96cfa5
#
_entry.id   0a92d75c37b91d66732895db7c96cfa5
#
_cell.length_a   1.000
_cell.length_b   1.000
_cell.length_c   1.000
_cell.angle_alpha   90.00
_cell.angle_beta   90.00
_cell.angle_gamma   90.00
#
_symmetry.space_group_name_H-M   'P 1'
#
loop_
_entity.id
_entity.type
_entity.pdbx_description
1 polymer ?
#
loop_
_entity_poly.entity_id
_entity_poly.type
_entity_poly.pdbx_seq_one_letter_code
_entity_poly.pdbx_strand_id
1 'polypeptide(L)'
;MKFFIDTADVKEIAAANELGLVDGVTTNPSLILAAAQIPTYQDLIDRSLKESRDVMGADASAEQVVREALDEICVTFGREILKIVPGRVSTEVDARLSYDTEATIAKARKLIGLYRMAGIGTDRVLIKIASTWEGIKAAEKLEREGIHCNLTLLFGFAQAVACAEAGVTLI
;
A
#
# COMPACT_ATOMS: atom_id res chain seq x y z
N MET A 1 16.98 -14.96 -2.68
CA MET A 1 16.47 -14.03 -1.63
C MET A 1 16.03 -12.79 -2.36
N LYS A 2 14.93 -12.16 -1.94
CA LYS A 2 14.44 -10.90 -2.56
C LYS A 2 14.73 -9.74 -1.61
N PHE A 3 15.16 -8.61 -2.18
CA PHE A 3 15.46 -7.41 -1.42
C PHE A 3 14.39 -6.35 -1.66
N PHE A 4 13.76 -5.93 -0.58
CA PHE A 4 12.83 -4.80 -0.57
C PHE A 4 13.46 -3.65 0.19
N ILE A 5 13.30 -2.42 -0.32
CA ILE A 5 13.68 -1.22 0.41
C ILE A 5 12.44 -0.55 0.99
N ASP A 6 12.62 0.10 2.14
CA ASP A 6 11.52 0.73 2.89
C ASP A 6 11.64 2.25 2.78
N THR A 7 11.08 2.82 1.73
CA THR A 7 11.05 4.26 1.45
C THR A 7 9.93 4.60 0.47
N ALA A 8 9.47 5.85 0.49
CA ALA A 8 8.58 6.40 -0.52
C ALA A 8 9.25 7.49 -1.38
N ASP A 9 10.53 7.80 -1.14
CA ASP A 9 11.29 8.72 -1.99
C ASP A 9 11.71 8.04 -3.30
N VAL A 10 11.06 8.45 -4.39
CA VAL A 10 11.26 7.89 -5.73
C VAL A 10 12.71 8.06 -6.22
N LYS A 11 13.43 9.10 -5.76
CA LYS A 11 14.84 9.31 -6.13
C LYS A 11 15.75 8.31 -5.41
N GLU A 12 15.51 8.04 -4.13
CA GLU A 12 16.25 7.01 -3.39
C GLU A 12 16.01 5.63 -3.99
N ILE A 13 14.76 5.34 -4.39
CA ILE A 13 14.38 4.08 -5.06
C ILE A 13 15.12 3.93 -6.39
N ALA A 14 15.17 5.00 -7.20
CA ALA A 14 15.87 4.97 -8.48
C ALA A 14 17.37 4.70 -8.29
N ALA A 15 18.01 5.41 -7.36
CA ALA A 15 19.42 5.22 -7.05
C ALA A 15 19.74 3.81 -6.54
N ALA A 16 18.88 3.25 -5.67
CA ALA A 16 19.03 1.89 -5.19
C ALA A 16 18.80 0.84 -6.32
N ASN A 17 17.84 1.09 -7.21
CA ASN A 17 17.55 0.20 -8.33
C ASN A 17 18.71 0.15 -9.36
N GLU A 18 19.46 1.25 -9.54
CA GLU A 18 20.66 1.28 -10.37
C GLU A 18 21.75 0.31 -9.92
N LEU A 19 21.76 -0.07 -8.63
CA LEU A 19 22.65 -1.10 -8.09
C LEU A 19 22.26 -2.52 -8.52
N GLY A 20 21.08 -2.69 -9.14
CA GLY A 20 20.58 -3.98 -9.62
C GLY A 20 20.18 -4.96 -8.52
N LEU A 21 19.95 -4.47 -7.28
CA LEU A 21 19.69 -5.30 -6.10
C LEU A 21 18.25 -5.23 -5.60
N VAL A 22 17.44 -4.29 -6.09
CA VAL A 22 16.09 -4.05 -5.58
C VAL A 22 15.06 -4.89 -6.33
N ASP A 23 14.40 -5.79 -5.61
CA ASP A 23 13.29 -6.60 -6.13
C ASP A 23 11.93 -5.90 -5.93
N GLY A 24 11.81 -5.05 -4.92
CA GLY A 24 10.56 -4.37 -4.61
C GLY A 24 10.72 -3.28 -3.55
N VAL A 25 9.63 -2.64 -3.22
CA VAL A 25 9.59 -1.52 -2.26
C VAL A 25 8.46 -1.72 -1.27
N THR A 26 8.72 -1.43 -0.01
CA THR A 26 7.67 -1.29 0.99
C THR A 26 7.45 0.18 1.32
N THR A 27 6.20 0.57 1.48
CA THR A 27 5.82 1.89 1.97
C THR A 27 4.99 1.77 3.25
N ASN A 28 4.78 2.90 3.90
CA ASN A 28 3.84 3.02 5.00
C ASN A 28 3.34 4.49 5.06
N PRO A 29 2.27 4.78 5.82
CA PRO A 29 1.73 6.14 5.90
C PRO A 29 2.73 7.22 6.31
N SER A 30 3.68 6.90 7.20
CA SER A 30 4.70 7.86 7.64
C SER A 30 5.70 8.18 6.53
N LEU A 31 6.12 7.18 5.76
CA LEU A 31 7.01 7.38 4.62
C LEU A 31 6.32 8.16 3.50
N ILE A 32 5.05 7.86 3.22
CA ILE A 32 4.25 8.63 2.26
C ILE A 32 4.10 10.08 2.72
N LEU A 33 3.83 10.32 4.01
CA LEU A 33 3.74 11.67 4.57
C LEU A 33 5.07 12.42 4.45
N ALA A 34 6.19 11.77 4.73
CA ALA A 34 7.51 12.38 4.58
C ALA A 34 7.81 12.73 3.13
N ALA A 35 7.53 11.82 2.20
CA ALA A 35 7.69 12.07 0.76
C ALA A 35 6.77 13.19 0.28
N ALA A 36 5.52 13.25 0.74
CA ALA A 36 4.56 14.28 0.39
C ALA A 36 5.00 15.70 0.79
N GLN A 37 5.92 15.84 1.74
CA GLN A 37 6.50 17.13 2.14
C GLN A 37 7.63 17.60 1.21
N ILE A 38 8.11 16.73 0.32
CA ILE A 38 9.17 17.07 -0.63
C ILE A 38 8.55 17.86 -1.79
N PRO A 39 9.04 19.09 -2.10
CA PRO A 39 8.43 19.95 -3.12
C PRO A 39 8.26 19.28 -4.50
N THR A 40 9.14 18.37 -4.85
CA THR A 40 9.09 17.65 -6.14
C THR A 40 7.81 16.81 -6.30
N TYR A 41 7.16 16.40 -5.20
CA TYR A 41 5.95 15.57 -5.24
C TYR A 41 4.65 16.35 -5.06
N GLN A 42 4.73 17.70 -4.91
CA GLN A 42 3.54 18.52 -4.68
C GLN A 42 2.51 18.36 -5.80
N ASP A 43 2.97 18.35 -7.05
CA ASP A 43 2.08 18.16 -8.21
C ASP A 43 1.32 16.82 -8.19
N LEU A 44 1.94 15.77 -7.64
CA LEU A 44 1.28 14.46 -7.46
C LEU A 44 0.16 14.55 -6.43
N ILE A 45 0.43 15.22 -5.31
CA ILE A 45 -0.54 15.43 -4.23
C ILE A 45 -1.73 16.26 -4.73
N ASP A 46 -1.45 17.39 -5.38
CA ASP A 46 -2.48 18.31 -5.87
C ASP A 46 -3.38 17.62 -6.91
N ARG A 47 -2.80 16.77 -7.77
CA ARG A 47 -3.54 15.97 -8.74
C ARG A 47 -4.45 14.96 -8.04
N SER A 48 -3.93 14.20 -7.07
CA SER A 48 -4.72 13.20 -6.32
C SER A 48 -5.88 13.87 -5.56
N LEU A 49 -5.64 15.05 -4.97
CA LEU A 49 -6.71 15.84 -4.31
C LEU A 49 -7.78 16.27 -5.30
N LYS A 50 -7.38 16.74 -6.48
CA LYS A 50 -8.32 17.16 -7.52
C LYS A 50 -9.14 15.98 -8.04
N GLU A 51 -8.49 14.88 -8.39
CA GLU A 51 -9.15 13.64 -8.87
C GLU A 51 -10.14 13.12 -7.84
N SER A 52 -9.75 13.09 -6.55
CA SER A 52 -10.64 12.68 -5.47
C SER A 52 -11.84 13.62 -5.32
N ARG A 53 -11.66 14.92 -5.49
CA ARG A 53 -12.76 15.90 -5.47
C ARG A 53 -13.73 15.66 -6.63
N ASP A 54 -13.21 15.41 -7.82
CA ASP A 54 -14.02 15.17 -9.01
C ASP A 54 -14.83 13.86 -8.88
N VAL A 55 -14.23 12.81 -8.32
CA VAL A 55 -14.89 11.51 -8.07
C VAL A 55 -15.98 11.62 -7.00
N MET A 56 -15.71 12.35 -5.91
CA MET A 56 -16.65 12.47 -4.78
C MET A 56 -17.81 13.42 -5.08
N GLY A 57 -17.66 14.32 -6.05
CA GLY A 57 -18.68 15.30 -6.45
C GLY A 57 -18.76 16.53 -5.57
N ALA A 58 -19.55 17.52 -6.03
CA ALA A 58 -19.61 18.85 -5.42
C ALA A 58 -20.17 18.86 -4.00
N ASP A 59 -21.05 17.91 -3.67
CA ASP A 59 -21.73 17.82 -2.37
C ASP A 59 -20.92 17.11 -1.28
N ALA A 60 -19.76 16.56 -1.65
CA ALA A 60 -18.91 15.85 -0.69
C ALA A 60 -18.26 16.82 0.32
N SER A 61 -18.28 16.43 1.59
CA SER A 61 -17.58 17.20 2.62
C SER A 61 -16.05 17.15 2.42
N ALA A 62 -15.36 18.16 2.95
CA ALA A 62 -13.89 18.19 2.90
C ALA A 62 -13.27 16.93 3.52
N GLU A 63 -13.83 16.42 4.61
CA GLU A 63 -13.36 15.20 5.27
C GLU A 63 -13.49 13.96 4.36
N GLN A 64 -14.60 13.84 3.64
CA GLN A 64 -14.80 12.74 2.68
C GLN A 64 -13.79 12.81 1.54
N VAL A 65 -13.55 13.99 0.98
CA VAL A 65 -12.55 14.20 -0.09
C VAL A 65 -11.15 13.87 0.40
N VAL A 66 -10.78 14.33 1.60
CA VAL A 66 -9.45 14.03 2.18
C VAL A 66 -9.28 12.53 2.41
N ARG A 67 -10.30 11.84 2.90
CA ARG A 67 -10.26 10.38 3.11
C ARG A 67 -10.06 9.62 1.79
N GLU A 68 -10.73 10.04 0.73
CA GLU A 68 -10.55 9.48 -0.62
C GLU A 68 -9.15 9.78 -1.16
N ALA A 69 -8.71 11.03 -1.02
CA ALA A 69 -7.40 11.48 -1.49
C ALA A 69 -6.23 10.76 -0.82
N LEU A 70 -6.34 10.37 0.44
CA LEU A 70 -5.30 9.59 1.12
C LEU A 70 -5.07 8.22 0.46
N ASP A 71 -6.14 7.54 0.06
CA ASP A 71 -6.04 6.26 -0.66
C ASP A 71 -5.41 6.48 -2.05
N GLU A 72 -5.86 7.51 -2.77
CA GLU A 72 -5.35 7.87 -4.10
C GLU A 72 -3.87 8.28 -4.06
N ILE A 73 -3.45 9.05 -3.06
CA ILE A 73 -2.04 9.42 -2.85
C ILE A 73 -1.18 8.18 -2.66
N CYS A 74 -1.58 7.25 -1.79
CA CYS A 74 -0.84 6.01 -1.56
C CYS A 74 -0.69 5.21 -2.86
N VAL A 75 -1.75 5.09 -3.65
CA VAL A 75 -1.73 4.40 -4.95
C VAL A 75 -0.88 5.15 -5.96
N THR A 76 -0.94 6.49 -6.00
CA THR A 76 -0.13 7.32 -6.90
C THR A 76 1.36 7.14 -6.63
N PHE A 77 1.81 7.17 -5.37
CA PHE A 77 3.20 6.85 -5.03
C PHE A 77 3.56 5.42 -5.44
N GLY A 78 2.71 4.45 -5.16
CA GLY A 78 2.91 3.07 -5.57
C GLY A 78 3.08 2.92 -7.08
N ARG A 79 2.31 3.65 -7.88
CA ARG A 79 2.41 3.69 -9.35
C ARG A 79 3.76 4.25 -9.81
N GLU A 80 4.23 5.36 -9.22
CA GLU A 80 5.54 5.92 -9.55
C GLU A 80 6.67 4.95 -9.21
N ILE A 81 6.60 4.29 -8.06
CA ILE A 81 7.55 3.26 -7.64
C ILE A 81 7.58 2.09 -8.65
N LEU A 82 6.42 1.61 -9.08
CA LEU A 82 6.31 0.48 -10.01
C LEU A 82 6.83 0.76 -11.43
N LYS A 83 7.06 2.02 -11.79
CA LYS A 83 7.76 2.39 -13.02
C LYS A 83 9.27 2.13 -12.94
N ILE A 84 9.81 2.06 -11.72
CA ILE A 84 11.25 1.95 -11.48
C ILE A 84 11.63 0.50 -11.17
N VAL A 85 10.92 -0.13 -10.23
CA VAL A 85 11.27 -1.48 -9.76
C VAL A 85 10.61 -2.58 -10.58
N PRO A 86 11.31 -3.70 -10.85
CA PRO A 86 10.75 -4.80 -11.63
C PRO A 86 9.72 -5.63 -10.87
N GLY A 87 9.75 -5.61 -9.53
CA GLY A 87 8.92 -6.44 -8.68
C GLY A 87 7.67 -5.74 -8.14
N ARG A 88 7.48 -5.79 -6.84
CA ARG A 88 6.24 -5.40 -6.17
C ARG A 88 6.42 -4.16 -5.30
N VAL A 89 5.30 -3.44 -5.11
CA VAL A 89 5.18 -2.41 -4.08
C VAL A 89 4.23 -2.87 -2.99
N SER A 90 4.56 -2.61 -1.72
CA SER A 90 3.63 -2.77 -0.60
C SER A 90 2.96 -1.44 -0.28
N THR A 91 1.62 -1.44 -0.31
CA THR A 91 0.78 -0.31 0.08
C THR A 91 -0.02 -0.67 1.32
N GLU A 92 0.13 0.12 2.38
CA GLU A 92 -0.43 -0.20 3.70
C GLU A 92 -1.87 0.31 3.84
N VAL A 93 -2.74 -0.51 4.44
CA VAL A 93 -4.07 -0.09 4.85
C VAL A 93 -3.98 0.84 6.08
N ASP A 94 -5.03 1.61 6.32
CA ASP A 94 -5.10 2.51 7.47
C ASP A 94 -4.90 1.74 8.79
N ALA A 95 -3.93 2.13 9.60
CA ALA A 95 -3.59 1.49 10.87
C ALA A 95 -4.76 1.46 11.87
N ARG A 96 -5.72 2.38 11.74
CA ARG A 96 -6.94 2.40 12.58
C ARG A 96 -7.84 1.17 12.34
N LEU A 97 -7.63 0.45 11.24
CA LEU A 97 -8.37 -0.77 10.90
C LEU A 97 -7.74 -2.05 11.47
N SER A 98 -6.60 -1.95 12.17
CA SER A 98 -5.80 -3.11 12.61
C SER A 98 -6.56 -4.15 13.44
N TYR A 99 -7.68 -3.77 14.07
CA TYR A 99 -8.53 -4.65 14.87
C TYR A 99 -9.92 -4.85 14.27
N ASP A 100 -10.10 -4.54 12.97
CA ASP A 100 -11.35 -4.74 12.24
C ASP A 100 -11.08 -5.50 10.93
N THR A 101 -11.35 -6.80 10.95
CA THR A 101 -11.11 -7.71 9.82
C THR A 101 -11.87 -7.28 8.57
N GLU A 102 -13.17 -6.99 8.70
CA GLU A 102 -14.00 -6.69 7.53
C GLU A 102 -13.67 -5.31 6.93
N ALA A 103 -13.42 -4.30 7.77
CA ALA A 103 -12.99 -2.99 7.29
C ALA A 103 -11.60 -3.06 6.63
N THR A 104 -10.68 -3.87 7.15
CA THR A 104 -9.36 -4.14 6.53
C THR A 104 -9.51 -4.77 5.15
N ILE A 105 -10.37 -5.79 5.02
CA ILE A 105 -10.65 -6.45 3.72
C ILE A 105 -11.26 -5.44 2.74
N ALA A 106 -12.24 -4.66 3.17
CA ALA A 106 -12.88 -3.66 2.32
C ALA A 106 -11.86 -2.61 1.82
N LYS A 107 -10.98 -2.13 2.70
CA LYS A 107 -9.91 -1.18 2.36
C LYS A 107 -8.91 -1.79 1.38
N ALA A 108 -8.47 -3.01 1.62
CA ALA A 108 -7.56 -3.74 0.73
C ALA A 108 -8.12 -3.87 -0.69
N ARG A 109 -9.38 -4.30 -0.81
CA ARG A 109 -10.07 -4.42 -2.11
C ARG A 109 -10.20 -3.08 -2.82
N LYS A 110 -10.46 -1.99 -2.06
CA LYS A 110 -10.50 -0.63 -2.60
C LYS A 110 -9.16 -0.23 -3.20
N LEU A 111 -8.06 -0.39 -2.46
CA LEU A 111 -6.72 -0.06 -2.94
C LEU A 111 -6.35 -0.87 -4.20
N ILE A 112 -6.62 -2.16 -4.22
CA ILE A 112 -6.42 -3.00 -5.40
C ILE A 112 -7.30 -2.54 -6.57
N GLY A 113 -8.53 -2.09 -6.30
CA GLY A 113 -9.41 -1.49 -7.32
C GLY A 113 -8.78 -0.25 -7.96
N LEU A 114 -8.22 0.65 -7.16
CA LEU A 114 -7.53 1.84 -7.65
C LEU A 114 -6.29 1.49 -8.49
N TYR A 115 -5.49 0.51 -8.08
CA TYR A 115 -4.36 0.01 -8.89
C TYR A 115 -4.83 -0.58 -10.22
N ARG A 116 -5.90 -1.38 -10.23
CA ARG A 116 -6.47 -1.94 -11.47
C ARG A 116 -6.99 -0.86 -12.41
N MET A 117 -7.67 0.17 -11.90
CA MET A 117 -8.11 1.32 -12.68
C MET A 117 -6.92 2.07 -13.33
N ALA A 118 -5.78 2.07 -12.65
CA ALA A 118 -4.52 2.61 -13.17
C ALA A 118 -3.76 1.65 -14.12
N GLY A 119 -4.33 0.50 -14.47
CA GLY A 119 -3.73 -0.48 -15.38
C GLY A 119 -2.66 -1.37 -14.74
N ILE A 120 -2.59 -1.43 -13.41
CA ILE A 120 -1.60 -2.24 -12.67
C ILE A 120 -2.25 -3.55 -12.21
N GLY A 121 -1.60 -4.66 -12.55
CA GLY A 121 -2.03 -5.99 -12.14
C GLY A 121 -1.81 -6.24 -10.64
N THR A 122 -2.66 -7.08 -10.05
CA THR A 122 -2.57 -7.45 -8.61
C THR A 122 -1.28 -8.18 -8.27
N ASP A 123 -0.66 -8.83 -9.23
CA ASP A 123 0.64 -9.51 -9.10
C ASP A 123 1.80 -8.56 -8.77
N ARG A 124 1.62 -7.24 -9.04
CA ARG A 124 2.61 -6.19 -8.78
C ARG A 124 2.42 -5.49 -7.43
N VAL A 125 1.37 -5.82 -6.67
CA VAL A 125 1.01 -5.14 -5.43
C VAL A 125 0.94 -6.11 -4.27
N LEU A 126 1.45 -5.69 -3.11
CA LEU A 126 1.20 -6.33 -1.81
C LEU A 126 0.39 -5.37 -0.95
N ILE A 127 -0.72 -5.84 -0.39
CA ILE A 127 -1.42 -5.06 0.63
C ILE A 127 -0.74 -5.28 1.97
N LYS A 128 -0.22 -4.20 2.56
CA LYS A 128 0.47 -4.24 3.85
C LYS A 128 -0.54 -4.07 4.98
N ILE A 129 -0.50 -5.00 5.94
CA ILE A 129 -1.49 -5.12 7.03
C ILE A 129 -0.74 -5.41 8.33
N ALA A 130 -1.19 -4.84 9.45
CA ALA A 130 -0.64 -5.18 10.77
C ALA A 130 -0.91 -6.64 11.12
N SER A 131 0.07 -7.34 11.71
CA SER A 131 -0.02 -8.75 12.14
C SER A 131 -0.79 -8.91 13.46
N THR A 132 -1.92 -8.22 13.60
CA THR A 132 -2.92 -8.52 14.63
C THR A 132 -3.66 -9.79 14.26
N TRP A 133 -4.41 -10.38 15.18
CA TRP A 133 -5.24 -11.55 14.85
C TRP A 133 -6.24 -11.23 13.74
N GLU A 134 -6.91 -10.09 13.85
CA GLU A 134 -7.87 -9.58 12.87
C GLU A 134 -7.22 -9.32 11.50
N GLY A 135 -6.00 -8.76 11.50
CA GLY A 135 -5.23 -8.52 10.28
C GLY A 135 -4.80 -9.82 9.59
N ILE A 136 -4.38 -10.83 10.36
CA ILE A 136 -4.05 -12.17 9.84
C ILE A 136 -5.29 -12.83 9.22
N LYS A 137 -6.46 -12.71 9.86
CA LYS A 137 -7.73 -13.22 9.31
C LYS A 137 -8.16 -12.48 8.05
N ALA A 138 -7.92 -11.17 7.98
CA ALA A 138 -8.14 -10.42 6.75
C ALA A 138 -7.21 -10.89 5.62
N ALA A 139 -5.94 -11.06 5.91
CA ALA A 139 -4.94 -11.54 4.94
C ALA A 139 -5.26 -12.95 4.43
N GLU A 140 -5.67 -13.88 5.31
CA GLU A 140 -6.11 -15.23 4.91
C GLU A 140 -7.20 -15.20 3.84
N LYS A 141 -8.18 -14.32 4.00
CA LYS A 141 -9.27 -14.17 3.03
C LYS A 141 -8.80 -13.51 1.73
N LEU A 142 -7.98 -12.47 1.82
CA LEU A 142 -7.44 -11.74 0.67
C LEU A 142 -6.51 -12.61 -0.18
N GLU A 143 -5.64 -13.41 0.43
CA GLU A 143 -4.75 -14.34 -0.29
C GLU A 143 -5.56 -15.38 -1.10
N ARG A 144 -6.65 -15.89 -0.54
CA ARG A 144 -7.58 -16.79 -1.28
C ARG A 144 -8.27 -16.11 -2.46
N GLU A 145 -8.38 -14.79 -2.43
CA GLU A 145 -8.93 -13.98 -3.53
C GLU A 145 -7.86 -13.57 -4.56
N GLY A 146 -6.60 -13.98 -4.37
CA GLY A 146 -5.47 -13.59 -5.21
C GLY A 146 -4.98 -12.16 -4.97
N ILE A 147 -5.30 -11.60 -3.81
CA ILE A 147 -4.76 -10.33 -3.32
C ILE A 147 -3.65 -10.66 -2.33
N HIS A 148 -2.41 -10.47 -2.76
CA HIS A 148 -1.24 -10.81 -1.96
C HIS A 148 -0.98 -9.81 -0.85
N CYS A 149 -0.57 -10.30 0.32
CA CYS A 149 -0.39 -9.51 1.52
C CYS A 149 1.05 -9.50 2.02
N ASN A 150 1.42 -8.38 2.65
CA ASN A 150 2.64 -8.20 3.43
C ASN A 150 2.26 -7.89 4.88
N LEU A 151 2.46 -8.82 5.80
CA LEU A 151 2.10 -8.65 7.22
C LEU A 151 3.24 -8.00 7.99
N THR A 152 2.97 -6.80 8.50
CA THR A 152 3.93 -5.98 9.26
C THR A 152 3.64 -6.00 10.76
N LEU A 153 4.55 -5.43 11.57
CA LEU A 153 4.48 -5.43 13.03
C LEU A 153 4.46 -6.85 13.61
N LEU A 154 5.28 -7.70 13.05
CA LEU A 154 5.43 -9.10 13.44
C LEU A 154 6.66 -9.23 14.35
N PHE A 155 6.43 -9.44 15.64
CA PHE A 155 7.47 -9.47 16.67
C PHE A 155 7.57 -10.80 17.40
N GLY A 156 6.59 -11.70 17.21
CA GLY A 156 6.52 -12.97 17.93
C GLY A 156 6.44 -14.18 17.02
N PHE A 157 7.01 -15.30 17.48
CA PHE A 157 6.97 -16.55 16.73
C PHE A 157 5.53 -17.03 16.46
N ALA A 158 4.62 -16.86 17.42
CA ALA A 158 3.22 -17.24 17.25
C ALA A 158 2.53 -16.45 16.10
N GLN A 159 2.86 -15.17 15.95
CA GLN A 159 2.38 -14.39 14.81
C GLN A 159 2.91 -14.96 13.48
N ALA A 160 4.19 -15.31 13.41
CA ALA A 160 4.80 -15.88 12.20
C ALA A 160 4.12 -17.20 11.81
N VAL A 161 3.86 -18.09 12.78
CA VAL A 161 3.13 -19.34 12.55
C VAL A 161 1.73 -19.07 12.00
N ALA A 162 0.97 -18.15 12.63
CA ALA A 162 -0.39 -17.82 12.19
C ALA A 162 -0.40 -17.20 10.77
N CYS A 163 0.58 -16.36 10.44
CA CYS A 163 0.74 -15.81 9.09
C CYS A 163 1.05 -16.91 8.06
N ALA A 164 1.90 -17.88 8.42
CA ALA A 164 2.24 -18.99 7.54
C ALA A 164 1.01 -19.89 7.29
N GLU A 165 0.23 -20.20 8.33
CA GLU A 165 -1.01 -20.97 8.22
C GLU A 165 -2.08 -20.23 7.38
N ALA A 166 -2.12 -18.90 7.47
CA ALA A 166 -2.99 -18.06 6.65
C ALA A 166 -2.54 -17.97 5.17
N GLY A 167 -1.37 -18.51 4.82
CA GLY A 167 -0.82 -18.48 3.46
C GLY A 167 -0.32 -17.10 3.00
N VAL A 168 0.10 -16.26 3.95
CA VAL A 168 0.58 -14.89 3.68
C VAL A 168 1.83 -14.91 2.80
N THR A 169 1.84 -14.06 1.78
CA THR A 169 2.93 -13.98 0.79
C THR A 169 4.24 -13.44 1.37
N LEU A 170 4.18 -12.44 2.26
CA LEU A 170 5.35 -11.77 2.85
C LEU A 170 5.07 -11.36 4.30
N ILE A 171 6.08 -11.49 5.16
CA ILE A 171 6.03 -11.00 6.54
C ILE A 171 7.26 -10.17 6.85
#